data_93970c9ff8d615b746ede6a939fa57d4
#
_entry.id   93970c9ff8d615b746ede6a939fa57d4
#
_cell.length_a   1.000
_cell.length_b   1.000
_cell.length_c   1.000
_cell.angle_alpha   90.00
_cell.angle_beta   90.00
_cell.angle_gamma   90.00
#
_symmetry.space_group_name_H-M   'P 1'
#
loop_
_entity.id
_entity.type
_entity.pdbx_description
1 polymer ?
#
loop_
_entity_poly.entity_id
_entity_poly.type
_entity_poly.pdbx_seq_one_letter_code
_entity_poly.pdbx_strand_id
1 'polypeptide(L)'
;MCDWVEYCNTGIDTTLTRERATNGSPEPFGVKLWGVGNENWGCGGSYDAATYAQEYRRYATMLRHVDPKAELVACGHNDDWNEEFIRINRNYSGLMDHFSIHRYWINGAAETNFTEDQYYNLLAEAQDTEAFITTTANTIRAYTPKNKQPIKIALDEWGVWHPEARPWGQLKN
;
A
#
# COMPACT_ATOMS: atom_id res chain seq x y z
N MET A 1 -0.18 5.89 15.21
CA MET A 1 -1.04 4.96 14.44
C MET A 1 -1.97 4.17 15.36
N CYS A 2 -1.51 3.59 16.47
CA CYS A 2 -2.38 2.88 17.42
C CYS A 2 -3.52 3.76 17.92
N ASP A 3 -3.23 4.96 18.35
CA ASP A 3 -4.24 5.92 18.83
C ASP A 3 -5.30 6.25 17.76
N TRP A 4 -4.89 6.28 16.48
CA TRP A 4 -5.81 6.50 15.37
C TRP A 4 -6.77 5.31 15.19
N VAL A 5 -6.24 4.08 15.26
CA VAL A 5 -7.08 2.87 15.19
C VAL A 5 -8.01 2.79 16.40
N GLU A 6 -7.52 3.10 17.61
CA GLU A 6 -8.31 3.19 18.82
C GLU A 6 -9.44 4.22 18.69
N TYR A 7 -9.10 5.43 18.26
CA TYR A 7 -10.09 6.49 18.02
C TYR A 7 -11.18 6.04 17.05
N CYS A 8 -10.81 5.36 15.96
CA CYS A 8 -11.78 4.95 14.94
C CYS A 8 -12.63 3.75 15.33
N ASN A 9 -12.02 2.76 15.98
CA ASN A 9 -12.63 1.42 16.03
C ASN A 9 -13.01 0.94 17.42
N THR A 10 -12.45 1.52 18.48
CA THR A 10 -12.73 1.00 19.82
C THR A 10 -14.11 1.43 20.34
N GLY A 11 -14.82 0.48 20.95
CA GLY A 11 -16.08 0.72 21.67
C GLY A 11 -15.90 0.80 23.21
N ILE A 12 -14.64 0.66 23.69
CA ILE A 12 -14.33 0.75 25.12
C ILE A 12 -14.20 2.22 25.49
N ASP A 13 -14.65 2.59 26.71
CA ASP A 13 -14.53 3.97 27.21
C ASP A 13 -13.05 4.33 27.47
N THR A 14 -12.51 5.19 26.60
CA THR A 14 -11.14 5.72 26.69
C THR A 14 -11.15 7.23 26.46
N THR A 15 -10.00 7.88 26.63
CA THR A 15 -9.87 9.31 26.31
C THR A 15 -10.19 9.59 24.84
N LEU A 16 -9.71 8.72 23.92
CA LEU A 16 -9.90 8.91 22.47
C LEU A 16 -11.36 8.65 22.04
N THR A 17 -12.04 7.69 22.67
CA THR A 17 -13.46 7.46 22.36
C THR A 17 -14.37 8.57 22.88
N ARG A 18 -14.03 9.17 24.02
CA ARG A 18 -14.73 10.37 24.51
C ARG A 18 -14.48 11.57 23.61
N GLU A 19 -13.26 11.73 23.10
CA GLU A 19 -12.94 12.76 22.11
C GLU A 19 -13.73 12.56 20.81
N ARG A 20 -13.77 11.32 20.28
CA ARG A 20 -14.60 10.98 19.10
C ARG A 20 -16.07 11.34 19.32
N ALA A 21 -16.62 11.03 20.50
CA ALA A 21 -18.00 11.36 20.85
C ALA A 21 -18.23 12.89 20.92
N THR A 22 -17.29 13.63 21.47
CA THR A 22 -17.32 15.10 21.53
C THR A 22 -17.25 15.70 20.11
N ASN A 23 -16.53 15.06 19.18
CA ASN A 23 -16.46 15.43 17.77
C ASN A 23 -17.72 15.01 16.97
N GLY A 24 -18.75 14.48 17.63
CA GLY A 24 -20.05 14.17 17.04
C GLY A 24 -20.27 12.71 16.62
N SER A 25 -19.28 11.82 16.87
CA SER A 25 -19.39 10.41 16.47
C SER A 25 -19.19 9.49 17.69
N PRO A 26 -20.25 9.24 18.49
CA PRO A 26 -20.14 8.39 19.68
C PRO A 26 -19.84 6.92 19.32
N GLU A 27 -20.38 6.44 18.20
CA GLU A 27 -20.17 5.07 17.75
C GLU A 27 -18.86 4.89 16.95
N PRO A 28 -18.21 3.71 17.01
CA PRO A 28 -17.04 3.40 16.20
C PRO A 28 -17.31 3.52 14.70
N PHE A 29 -16.34 4.00 13.93
CA PHE A 29 -16.44 4.05 12.46
C PHE A 29 -16.31 2.67 11.81
N GLY A 30 -15.68 1.72 12.47
CA GLY A 30 -15.50 0.36 11.96
C GLY A 30 -14.58 0.29 10.74
N VAL A 31 -13.51 1.07 10.71
CA VAL A 31 -12.51 1.07 9.63
C VAL A 31 -11.81 -0.28 9.60
N LYS A 32 -11.91 -0.99 8.48
CA LYS A 32 -11.38 -2.36 8.35
C LYS A 32 -9.96 -2.41 7.83
N LEU A 33 -9.66 -1.61 6.80
CA LEU A 33 -8.38 -1.63 6.10
C LEU A 33 -7.45 -0.54 6.63
N TRP A 34 -6.22 -0.93 6.99
CA TRP A 34 -5.22 -0.02 7.52
C TRP A 34 -3.91 -0.19 6.77
N GLY A 35 -3.50 0.84 6.02
CA GLY A 35 -2.19 0.89 5.38
C GLY A 35 -1.08 1.09 6.43
N VAL A 36 -0.11 0.17 6.45
CA VAL A 36 1.07 0.27 7.32
C VAL A 36 2.22 0.89 6.53
N GLY A 37 2.07 2.17 6.25
CA GLY A 37 2.95 2.96 5.39
C GLY A 37 2.36 3.20 4.01
N ASN A 38 3.05 4.03 3.24
CA ASN A 38 2.79 4.32 1.84
C ASN A 38 4.09 4.71 1.16
N GLU A 39 4.39 4.10 0.01
CA GLU A 39 5.61 4.35 -0.77
C GLU A 39 6.89 4.44 0.08
N ASN A 40 7.04 3.49 1.00
CA ASN A 40 8.15 3.50 1.96
C ASN A 40 9.53 3.40 1.29
N TRP A 41 9.59 2.91 0.07
CA TRP A 41 10.76 2.91 -0.80
C TRP A 41 11.15 4.32 -1.29
N GLY A 42 10.25 5.28 -1.21
CA GLY A 42 10.41 6.66 -1.69
C GLY A 42 9.96 7.68 -0.65
N CYS A 43 8.92 8.46 -0.95
CA CYS A 43 8.44 9.56 -0.11
C CYS A 43 7.99 9.12 1.31
N GLY A 44 7.64 7.85 1.49
CA GLY A 44 7.26 7.29 2.79
C GLY A 44 8.45 6.87 3.67
N GLY A 45 9.69 7.31 3.39
CA GLY A 45 10.83 7.10 4.28
C GLY A 45 12.14 6.66 3.62
N SER A 46 12.14 6.41 2.31
CA SER A 46 13.32 5.93 1.54
C SER A 46 13.94 4.66 2.15
N TYR A 47 13.12 3.73 2.60
CA TYR A 47 13.55 2.44 3.14
C TYR A 47 13.92 1.47 2.03
N ASP A 48 14.92 0.62 2.27
CA ASP A 48 15.02 -0.64 1.56
C ASP A 48 13.96 -1.66 2.07
N ALA A 49 13.77 -2.73 1.32
CA ALA A 49 12.76 -3.75 1.63
C ALA A 49 13.01 -4.42 2.99
N ALA A 50 14.27 -4.63 3.36
CA ALA A 50 14.64 -5.29 4.61
C ALA A 50 14.33 -4.40 5.83
N THR A 51 14.65 -3.13 5.76
CA THR A 51 14.34 -2.16 6.82
C THR A 51 12.83 -2.00 6.97
N TYR A 52 12.11 -1.80 5.85
CA TYR A 52 10.66 -1.71 5.90
C TYR A 52 10.02 -3.00 6.45
N ALA A 53 10.54 -4.16 6.12
CA ALA A 53 10.02 -5.43 6.63
C ALA A 53 10.08 -5.51 8.17
N GLN A 54 11.12 -4.94 8.79
CA GLN A 54 11.25 -4.88 10.24
C GLN A 54 10.26 -3.89 10.85
N GLU A 55 10.18 -2.69 10.29
CA GLU A 55 9.25 -1.65 10.75
C GLU A 55 7.79 -2.09 10.57
N TYR A 56 7.46 -2.69 9.41
CA TYR A 56 6.14 -3.27 9.19
C TYR A 56 5.72 -4.22 10.31
N ARG A 57 6.59 -5.18 10.69
CA ARG A 57 6.28 -6.13 11.77
C ARG A 57 6.02 -5.45 13.11
N ARG A 58 6.80 -4.40 13.44
CA ARG A 58 6.61 -3.64 14.67
C ARG A 58 5.23 -2.99 14.72
N TYR A 59 4.87 -2.26 13.66
CA TYR A 59 3.57 -1.60 13.56
C TYR A 59 2.42 -2.61 13.49
N ALA A 60 2.52 -3.61 12.63
CA ALA A 60 1.49 -4.62 12.46
C ALA A 60 1.18 -5.37 13.76
N THR A 61 2.21 -5.73 14.53
CA THR A 61 2.02 -6.36 15.83
C THR A 61 1.23 -5.49 16.79
N MET A 62 1.59 -4.21 16.92
CA MET A 62 0.90 -3.28 17.80
C MET A 62 -0.54 -3.01 17.36
N LEU A 63 -0.76 -2.84 16.04
CA LEU A 63 -2.10 -2.62 15.50
C LEU A 63 -3.03 -3.79 15.75
N ARG A 64 -2.54 -5.04 15.63
CA ARG A 64 -3.30 -6.24 15.96
C ARG A 64 -3.65 -6.35 17.44
N HIS A 65 -2.86 -5.74 18.33
CA HIS A 65 -3.22 -5.65 19.75
C HIS A 65 -4.33 -4.64 20.01
N VAL A 66 -4.34 -3.52 19.29
CA VAL A 66 -5.37 -2.48 19.41
C VAL A 66 -6.69 -2.94 18.79
N ASP A 67 -6.62 -3.49 17.59
CA ASP A 67 -7.79 -4.03 16.87
C ASP A 67 -7.44 -5.37 16.18
N PRO A 68 -7.77 -6.50 16.81
CA PRO A 68 -7.52 -7.81 16.22
C PRO A 68 -8.27 -8.09 14.91
N LYS A 69 -9.30 -7.29 14.59
CA LYS A 69 -10.09 -7.42 13.37
C LYS A 69 -9.61 -6.53 12.22
N ALA A 70 -8.68 -5.62 12.48
CA ALA A 70 -8.10 -4.76 11.46
C ALA A 70 -7.42 -5.59 10.38
N GLU A 71 -7.71 -5.35 9.11
CA GLU A 71 -7.00 -5.92 7.97
C GLU A 71 -5.84 -4.99 7.60
N LEU A 72 -4.62 -5.51 7.60
CA LEU A 72 -3.40 -4.72 7.41
C LEU A 72 -2.88 -4.83 5.99
N VAL A 73 -2.59 -3.68 5.39
CA VAL A 73 -2.05 -3.53 4.04
C VAL A 73 -0.57 -3.17 4.14
N ALA A 74 0.31 -4.03 3.64
CA ALA A 74 1.74 -3.74 3.53
C ALA A 74 2.04 -2.99 2.25
N CYS A 75 2.99 -2.05 2.28
CA CYS A 75 3.47 -1.32 1.11
C CYS A 75 4.34 -2.23 0.22
N GLY A 76 4.11 -2.18 -1.09
CA GLY A 76 4.94 -2.77 -2.12
C GLY A 76 5.59 -1.74 -3.02
N HIS A 77 6.42 -2.23 -3.97
CA HIS A 77 7.15 -1.43 -4.95
C HIS A 77 7.32 -2.22 -6.25
N ASN A 78 8.56 -2.39 -6.72
CA ASN A 78 8.92 -3.22 -7.87
C ASN A 78 9.11 -4.70 -7.49
N ASP A 79 9.32 -5.55 -8.48
CA ASP A 79 9.39 -7.00 -8.28
C ASP A 79 10.50 -7.43 -7.31
N ASP A 80 11.70 -6.87 -7.42
CA ASP A 80 12.83 -7.21 -6.54
C ASP A 80 12.56 -6.81 -5.09
N TRP A 81 12.05 -5.60 -4.88
CA TRP A 81 11.70 -5.09 -3.56
C TRP A 81 10.56 -5.92 -2.94
N ASN A 82 9.54 -6.26 -3.74
CA ASN A 82 8.41 -7.07 -3.31
C ASN A 82 8.85 -8.47 -2.90
N GLU A 83 9.71 -9.11 -3.70
CA GLU A 83 10.24 -10.43 -3.39
C GLU A 83 11.05 -10.40 -2.09
N GLU A 84 11.96 -9.46 -1.92
CA GLU A 84 12.76 -9.33 -0.71
C GLU A 84 11.90 -9.12 0.54
N PHE A 85 10.95 -8.19 0.50
CA PHE A 85 10.03 -7.92 1.60
C PHE A 85 9.22 -9.16 1.99
N ILE A 86 8.60 -9.83 1.01
CA ILE A 86 7.76 -11.00 1.24
C ILE A 86 8.59 -12.18 1.76
N ARG A 87 9.77 -12.42 1.21
CA ARG A 87 10.71 -13.45 1.64
C ARG A 87 11.14 -13.27 3.10
N ILE A 88 11.47 -12.05 3.51
CA ILE A 88 11.85 -11.71 4.89
C ILE A 88 10.68 -11.96 5.84
N ASN A 89 9.46 -11.63 5.41
CA ASN A 89 8.25 -11.76 6.23
C ASN A 89 7.54 -13.12 6.11
N ARG A 90 8.09 -14.11 5.40
CA ARG A 90 7.44 -15.42 5.16
C ARG A 90 6.95 -16.13 6.43
N ASN A 91 7.69 -16.00 7.53
CA ASN A 91 7.32 -16.60 8.81
C ASN A 91 6.31 -15.73 9.60
N TYR A 92 6.07 -14.50 9.15
CA TYR A 92 5.18 -13.51 9.76
C TYR A 92 4.01 -13.14 8.84
N SER A 93 3.74 -13.97 7.82
CA SER A 93 2.68 -13.70 6.85
C SER A 93 1.28 -13.54 7.45
N GLY A 94 1.05 -14.08 8.66
CA GLY A 94 -0.20 -13.85 9.40
C GLY A 94 -0.40 -12.42 9.92
N LEU A 95 0.60 -11.55 9.83
CA LEU A 95 0.47 -10.12 10.14
C LEU A 95 0.03 -9.29 8.93
N MET A 96 -0.05 -9.89 7.74
CA MET A 96 -0.36 -9.20 6.48
C MET A 96 -1.61 -9.81 5.84
N ASP A 97 -2.62 -9.00 5.56
CA ASP A 97 -3.84 -9.41 4.87
C ASP A 97 -3.81 -8.98 3.41
N HIS A 98 -3.22 -7.83 3.13
CA HIS A 98 -3.13 -7.25 1.81
C HIS A 98 -1.70 -6.75 1.54
N PHE A 99 -1.35 -6.74 0.27
CA PHE A 99 -0.08 -6.19 -0.22
C PHE A 99 -0.39 -5.14 -1.28
N SER A 100 -0.04 -3.90 -1.00
CA SER A 100 -0.25 -2.75 -1.88
C SER A 100 0.75 -2.76 -3.01
N ILE A 101 0.31 -2.45 -4.20
CA ILE A 101 1.15 -2.14 -5.37
C ILE A 101 0.60 -0.92 -6.08
N HIS A 102 1.52 -0.10 -6.63
CA HIS A 102 1.18 1.09 -7.39
C HIS A 102 1.59 0.92 -8.85
N ARG A 103 0.77 1.40 -9.76
CA ARG A 103 1.12 1.38 -11.19
C ARG A 103 0.77 2.70 -11.86
N TYR A 104 1.80 3.47 -12.17
CA TYR A 104 1.67 4.69 -12.94
C TYR A 104 2.26 4.53 -14.34
N TRP A 105 1.53 5.00 -15.34
CA TRP A 105 1.97 5.03 -16.71
C TRP A 105 2.54 6.41 -17.00
N ILE A 106 3.82 6.44 -17.34
CA ILE A 106 4.61 7.67 -17.39
C ILE A 106 5.21 7.96 -18.79
N ASN A 107 5.09 7.04 -19.73
CA ASN A 107 5.66 7.17 -21.07
C ASN A 107 4.75 7.94 -22.04
N GLY A 108 3.70 8.57 -21.54
CA GLY A 108 2.86 9.46 -22.31
C GLY A 108 3.54 10.79 -22.64
N ALA A 109 3.01 11.46 -23.63
CA ALA A 109 3.38 12.83 -23.99
C ALA A 109 2.81 13.85 -23.01
N ALA A 110 2.96 15.14 -23.32
CA ALA A 110 2.26 16.24 -22.70
C ALA A 110 0.75 16.00 -22.69
N GLU A 111 0.04 16.52 -21.66
CA GLU A 111 -1.40 16.27 -21.52
C GLU A 111 -2.26 16.92 -22.60
N THR A 112 -1.74 17.92 -23.34
CA THR A 112 -2.49 18.67 -24.32
C THR A 112 -1.93 18.65 -25.73
N ASN A 113 -0.65 18.40 -25.94
CA ASN A 113 0.01 18.41 -27.24
C ASN A 113 0.64 17.04 -27.53
N PHE A 114 -0.17 16.05 -27.82
CA PHE A 114 0.28 14.71 -28.13
C PHE A 114 -0.19 14.26 -29.53
N THR A 115 0.58 13.35 -30.12
CA THR A 115 0.20 12.70 -31.36
C THR A 115 -0.70 11.49 -31.10
N GLU A 116 -1.41 11.02 -32.13
CA GLU A 116 -2.22 9.81 -32.02
C GLU A 116 -1.38 8.58 -31.62
N ASP A 117 -0.16 8.45 -32.17
CA ASP A 117 0.76 7.38 -31.76
C ASP A 117 1.13 7.43 -30.27
N GLN A 118 1.38 8.64 -29.75
CA GLN A 118 1.67 8.82 -28.33
C GLN A 118 0.48 8.43 -27.45
N TYR A 119 -0.72 8.75 -27.88
CA TYR A 119 -1.95 8.34 -27.20
C TYR A 119 -2.09 6.82 -27.14
N TYR A 120 -1.93 6.13 -28.28
CA TYR A 120 -2.05 4.67 -28.30
C TYR A 120 -0.89 3.98 -27.58
N ASN A 121 0.31 4.52 -27.59
CA ASN A 121 1.43 4.01 -26.81
C ASN A 121 1.16 4.07 -25.31
N LEU A 122 0.56 5.17 -24.84
CA LEU A 122 0.16 5.30 -23.44
C LEU A 122 -0.92 4.28 -23.04
N LEU A 123 -1.91 4.05 -23.92
CA LEU A 123 -2.94 3.02 -23.69
C LEU A 123 -2.33 1.61 -23.66
N ALA A 124 -1.36 1.33 -24.53
CA ALA A 124 -0.67 0.04 -24.57
C ALA A 124 0.16 -0.23 -23.31
N GLU A 125 0.73 0.81 -22.70
CA GLU A 125 1.49 0.69 -21.43
C GLU A 125 0.64 0.10 -20.29
N ALA A 126 -0.67 0.34 -20.30
CA ALA A 126 -1.58 -0.20 -19.29
C ALA A 126 -1.64 -1.75 -19.30
N GLN A 127 -1.30 -2.41 -20.41
CA GLN A 127 -1.31 -3.88 -20.51
C GLN A 127 -0.27 -4.53 -19.59
N ASP A 128 0.81 -3.83 -19.25
CA ASP A 128 1.84 -4.34 -18.34
C ASP A 128 1.32 -4.54 -16.90
N THR A 129 0.19 -3.93 -16.56
CA THR A 129 -0.39 -4.03 -15.22
C THR A 129 -0.80 -5.45 -14.87
N GLU A 130 -1.34 -6.21 -15.81
CA GLU A 130 -1.70 -7.63 -15.59
C GLU A 130 -0.46 -8.47 -15.28
N ALA A 131 0.63 -8.26 -16.01
CA ALA A 131 1.89 -8.94 -15.77
C ALA A 131 2.44 -8.63 -14.37
N PHE A 132 2.43 -7.37 -13.97
CA PHE A 132 2.89 -6.93 -12.65
C PHE A 132 2.05 -7.54 -11.51
N ILE A 133 0.71 -7.52 -11.63
CA ILE A 133 -0.18 -8.18 -10.66
C ILE A 133 0.11 -9.68 -10.59
N THR A 134 0.28 -10.33 -11.74
CA THR A 134 0.55 -11.77 -11.82
C THR A 134 1.88 -12.14 -11.18
N THR A 135 2.94 -11.38 -11.44
CA THR A 135 4.26 -11.57 -10.83
C THR A 135 4.19 -11.41 -9.32
N THR A 136 3.57 -10.34 -8.84
CA THR A 136 3.36 -10.10 -7.40
C THR A 136 2.57 -11.24 -6.75
N ALA A 137 1.50 -11.71 -7.39
CA ALA A 137 0.70 -12.83 -6.88
C ALA A 137 1.50 -14.14 -6.80
N ASN A 138 2.36 -14.40 -7.77
CA ASN A 138 3.23 -15.57 -7.79
C ASN A 138 4.29 -15.50 -6.69
N THR A 139 4.89 -14.33 -6.47
CA THR A 139 5.84 -14.07 -5.38
C THR A 139 5.18 -14.31 -4.02
N ILE A 140 3.99 -13.76 -3.80
CA ILE A 140 3.21 -14.00 -2.57
C ILE A 140 3.00 -15.50 -2.36
N ARG A 141 2.53 -16.23 -3.37
CA ARG A 141 2.28 -17.67 -3.27
C ARG A 141 3.54 -18.48 -3.00
N ALA A 142 4.68 -18.08 -3.56
CA ALA A 142 5.96 -18.78 -3.40
C ALA A 142 6.45 -18.77 -1.94
N TYR A 143 6.19 -17.68 -1.23
CA TYR A 143 6.69 -17.49 0.14
C TYR A 143 5.61 -17.61 1.23
N THR A 144 4.33 -17.67 0.86
CA THR A 144 3.24 -17.84 1.85
C THR A 144 2.94 -19.32 2.06
N PRO A 145 2.90 -19.83 3.30
CA PRO A 145 2.53 -21.20 3.58
C PRO A 145 1.12 -21.53 3.08
N LYS A 146 0.94 -22.71 2.47
CA LYS A 146 -0.34 -23.13 1.85
C LYS A 146 -1.53 -23.22 2.81
N ASN A 147 -1.28 -23.31 4.11
CA ASN A 147 -2.29 -23.40 5.17
C ASN A 147 -2.65 -22.03 5.78
N LYS A 148 -2.12 -20.94 5.24
CA LYS A 148 -2.45 -19.58 5.65
C LYS A 148 -3.50 -18.97 4.74
N GLN A 149 -4.23 -17.99 5.27
CA GLN A 149 -5.10 -17.16 4.45
C GLN A 149 -4.27 -16.48 3.34
N PRO A 150 -4.78 -16.47 2.11
CA PRO A 150 -4.07 -15.81 1.01
C PRO A 150 -3.96 -14.31 1.27
N ILE A 151 -2.76 -13.78 1.12
CA ILE A 151 -2.54 -12.34 1.09
C ILE A 151 -3.11 -11.82 -0.23
N LYS A 152 -4.00 -10.85 -0.16
CA LYS A 152 -4.65 -10.23 -1.32
C LYS A 152 -3.77 -9.09 -1.85
N ILE A 153 -3.93 -8.76 -3.12
CA ILE A 153 -3.28 -7.60 -3.71
C ILE A 153 -4.24 -6.41 -3.67
N ALA A 154 -3.74 -5.27 -3.23
CA ALA A 154 -4.40 -3.98 -3.34
C ALA A 154 -3.65 -3.15 -4.40
N LEU A 155 -4.25 -2.97 -5.58
CA LEU A 155 -3.81 -1.95 -6.53
C LEU A 155 -4.53 -0.66 -6.13
N ASP A 156 -3.94 0.07 -5.20
CA ASP A 156 -4.58 1.19 -4.50
C ASP A 156 -4.13 2.56 -5.01
N GLU A 157 -3.06 2.60 -5.83
CA GLU A 157 -2.71 3.78 -6.62
C GLU A 157 -2.42 3.37 -8.08
N TRP A 158 -3.07 4.05 -9.02
CA TRP A 158 -2.86 3.83 -10.45
C TRP A 158 -3.31 5.03 -11.27
N GLY A 159 -2.75 5.17 -12.46
CA GLY A 159 -3.17 6.20 -13.40
C GLY A 159 -2.06 6.70 -14.31
N VAL A 160 -2.40 7.69 -15.12
CA VAL A 160 -1.45 8.39 -15.97
C VAL A 160 -0.80 9.51 -15.20
N TRP A 161 0.51 9.63 -15.33
CA TRP A 161 1.25 10.73 -14.72
C TRP A 161 1.98 11.52 -15.80
N HIS A 162 1.31 12.49 -16.35
CA HIS A 162 1.85 13.37 -17.40
C HIS A 162 3.08 14.17 -16.91
N PRO A 163 4.01 14.54 -17.83
CA PRO A 163 5.21 15.29 -17.46
C PRO A 163 4.91 16.59 -16.68
N GLU A 164 3.84 17.28 -17.05
CA GLU A 164 3.43 18.55 -16.43
C GLU A 164 2.99 18.40 -14.97
N ALA A 165 2.45 17.24 -14.62
CA ALA A 165 1.99 16.94 -13.26
C ALA A 165 3.10 16.42 -12.33
N ARG A 166 4.31 16.10 -12.88
CA ARG A 166 5.40 15.53 -12.09
C ARG A 166 6.22 16.63 -11.42
N PRO A 167 6.33 16.65 -10.07
CA PRO A 167 7.12 17.66 -9.36
C PRO A 167 8.58 17.71 -9.82
N TRP A 168 9.17 16.55 -10.12
CA TRP A 168 10.56 16.43 -10.60
C TRP A 168 10.73 16.82 -12.07
N GLY A 169 9.68 16.87 -12.87
CA GLY A 169 9.71 17.33 -14.26
C GLY A 169 9.83 18.83 -14.41
N GLN A 170 9.42 19.58 -13.39
CA GLN A 170 9.45 21.05 -13.39
C GLN A 170 10.81 21.65 -12.92
N LEU A 171 11.72 20.82 -12.43
CA LEU A 171 13.03 21.26 -11.92
C LEU A 171 14.11 21.32 -13.01
N LYS A 172 13.74 21.21 -14.28
CA LYS A 172 14.66 21.34 -15.42
C LYS A 172 14.42 22.66 -16.17
N ASN A 173 14.62 23.78 -15.46
CA ASN A 173 14.86 25.09 -16.09
C ASN A 173 16.01 25.79 -15.40
#